data_574821e38376124b91c5006cddf65475
#
_entry.id   574821e38376124b91c5006cddf65475
#
_cell.length_a   1.000
_cell.length_b   1.000
_cell.length_c   1.000
_cell.angle_alpha   90.00
_cell.angle_beta   90.00
_cell.angle_gamma   90.00
#
_symmetry.space_group_name_H-M   'P 1'
#
loop_
_entity.id
_entity.type
_entity.pdbx_description
1 polymer ?
#
loop_
_entity_poly.entity_id
_entity_poly.type
_entity_poly.pdbx_seq_one_letter_code
_entity_poly.pdbx_strand_id
1 'polypeptide(L)'
;MRSHHLRAAAGDSAIDLAAAHYTSPYITVYKFSSGFVSKYSDPSTLPTNNGIGVDFSPDGTHIAVAHVSSPYVTAYPWTKGSGFGTKYSDPSTLPGGNCLGIAFNPDGTVLALAQYINYSMSAYKWTSSGFGTKYADPQTLPHSGHSITFSPDGTLVALGSVYSPYITVYPFNFNTGFGTKYSDPSTLPAGGGRGVAFSPDGSDL
;
A
#
# COMPACT_ATOMS: atom_id res chain seq x y z
N MET A 1 20.74 30.45 -7.18
CA MET A 1 19.83 30.07 -6.10
C MET A 1 18.45 30.69 -6.37
N ARG A 2 17.49 29.93 -6.84
CA ARG A 2 16.07 30.37 -6.92
C ARG A 2 15.28 29.43 -6.01
N SER A 3 14.89 29.99 -4.87
CA SER A 3 13.95 29.38 -3.93
C SER A 3 12.57 29.28 -4.60
N HIS A 4 12.11 28.09 -4.94
CA HIS A 4 10.72 27.87 -5.28
C HIS A 4 9.90 27.82 -4.00
N HIS A 5 9.43 29.00 -3.55
CA HIS A 5 8.33 29.06 -2.60
C HIS A 5 7.05 28.63 -3.32
N LEU A 6 6.60 27.40 -3.08
CA LEU A 6 5.24 27.01 -3.36
C LEU A 6 4.33 27.82 -2.42
N ARG A 7 3.75 28.87 -2.96
CA ARG A 7 2.69 29.64 -2.31
C ARG A 7 1.42 28.79 -2.39
N ALA A 8 1.07 28.08 -1.31
CA ALA A 8 -0.25 27.49 -1.18
C ALA A 8 -1.31 28.59 -1.31
N ALA A 9 -2.25 28.40 -2.24
CA ALA A 9 -3.45 29.22 -2.28
C ALA A 9 -4.19 29.06 -0.94
N ALA A 10 -4.72 30.16 -0.40
CA ALA A 10 -5.51 30.19 0.84
C ALA A 10 -6.86 29.48 0.61
N GLY A 11 -6.87 28.19 0.71
CA GLY A 11 -8.02 27.31 0.75
C GLY A 11 -7.59 26.05 1.45
N ASP A 12 -8.24 25.66 2.51
CA ASP A 12 -8.05 24.57 3.45
C ASP A 12 -6.86 23.63 3.12
N SER A 13 -5.66 24.00 3.58
CA SER A 13 -4.41 23.28 3.32
C SER A 13 -4.29 22.00 4.16
N ALA A 14 -5.37 21.56 4.78
CA ALA A 14 -5.41 20.33 5.55
C ALA A 14 -5.13 19.13 4.63
N ILE A 15 -4.27 18.24 5.07
CA ILE A 15 -4.02 16.93 4.48
C ILE A 15 -4.68 15.88 5.35
N ASP A 16 -4.92 14.71 4.78
CA ASP A 16 -5.45 13.57 5.53
C ASP A 16 -4.30 12.64 5.92
N LEU A 17 -4.27 12.21 7.18
CA LEU A 17 -3.28 11.30 7.73
C LEU A 17 -3.96 10.06 8.27
N ALA A 18 -3.68 8.91 7.68
CA ALA A 18 -4.23 7.62 8.11
C ALA A 18 -3.26 6.83 8.99
N ALA A 19 -3.81 6.07 9.91
CA ALA A 19 -3.09 5.10 10.72
C ALA A 19 -3.87 3.78 10.80
N ALA A 20 -3.22 2.67 10.43
CA ALA A 20 -3.70 1.33 10.74
C ALA A 20 -3.26 0.94 12.15
N HIS A 21 -4.09 0.22 12.91
CA HIS A 21 -3.78 -0.16 14.29
C HIS A 21 -4.47 -1.46 14.73
N TYR A 22 -4.00 -2.03 15.85
CA TYR A 22 -4.36 -3.38 16.31
C TYR A 22 -5.74 -3.49 16.97
N THR A 23 -6.33 -2.38 17.39
CA THR A 23 -7.63 -2.38 18.09
C THR A 23 -8.71 -1.79 17.21
N SER A 24 -9.98 -2.16 17.44
CA SER A 24 -11.11 -1.53 16.74
C SER A 24 -11.06 0.01 16.89
N PRO A 25 -11.27 0.76 15.81
CA PRO A 25 -11.79 0.41 14.50
C PRO A 25 -10.75 -0.07 13.46
N TYR A 26 -9.52 -0.36 13.86
CA TYR A 26 -8.42 -0.90 13.04
C TYR A 26 -7.82 0.08 12.02
N ILE A 27 -8.48 1.18 11.75
CA ILE A 27 -8.04 2.30 10.94
C ILE A 27 -8.59 3.60 11.55
N THR A 28 -7.77 4.62 11.55
CA THR A 28 -8.17 5.98 11.93
C THR A 28 -7.57 6.97 10.96
N VAL A 29 -8.35 7.98 10.57
CA VAL A 29 -7.88 9.06 9.70
C VAL A 29 -8.11 10.39 10.39
N TYR A 30 -7.13 11.28 10.30
CA TYR A 30 -7.15 12.62 10.88
C TYR A 30 -7.03 13.68 9.78
N LYS A 31 -7.70 14.79 9.98
CA LYS A 31 -7.35 16.05 9.31
C LYS A 31 -6.11 16.62 9.97
N PHE A 32 -5.12 16.93 9.16
CA PHE A 32 -3.86 17.50 9.61
C PHE A 32 -3.56 18.79 8.82
N SER A 33 -3.18 19.85 9.54
CA SER A 33 -2.79 21.14 8.96
C SER A 33 -1.49 21.60 9.63
N SER A 34 -1.52 22.55 10.51
CA SER A 34 -0.39 22.89 11.40
C SER A 34 -0.32 21.99 12.65
N GLY A 35 -1.13 20.92 12.70
CA GLY A 35 -1.27 19.94 13.76
C GLY A 35 -2.48 19.05 13.50
N PHE A 36 -2.79 18.12 14.41
CA PHE A 36 -4.01 17.31 14.35
C PHE A 36 -5.24 18.22 14.61
N VAL A 37 -6.12 18.33 13.61
CA VAL A 37 -7.32 19.18 13.70
C VAL A 37 -8.50 18.41 14.25
N SER A 38 -8.83 17.28 13.63
CA SER A 38 -9.94 16.40 14.04
C SER A 38 -9.77 15.00 13.49
N LYS A 39 -10.39 14.02 14.14
CA LYS A 39 -10.55 12.67 13.63
C LYS A 39 -11.78 12.63 12.73
N TYR A 40 -11.70 11.88 11.60
CA TYR A 40 -12.87 11.50 10.81
C TYR A 40 -13.71 10.45 11.54
N SER A 41 -15.00 10.37 11.22
CA SER A 41 -15.84 9.26 11.67
C SER A 41 -15.27 7.92 11.17
N ASP A 42 -15.41 6.89 11.98
CA ASP A 42 -14.99 5.54 11.61
C ASP A 42 -15.84 5.01 10.45
N PRO A 43 -15.32 4.09 9.62
CA PRO A 43 -16.10 3.49 8.56
C PRO A 43 -17.27 2.69 9.12
N SER A 44 -18.42 2.72 8.44
CA SER A 44 -19.65 1.98 8.85
C SER A 44 -19.45 0.46 8.86
N THR A 45 -18.58 -0.05 8.00
CA THR A 45 -18.13 -1.45 7.99
C THR A 45 -16.63 -1.46 8.25
N LEU A 46 -16.22 -1.98 9.38
CA LEU A 46 -14.83 -2.01 9.80
C LEU A 46 -14.01 -3.07 9.03
N PRO A 47 -12.67 -2.92 8.94
CA PRO A 47 -11.79 -4.05 8.66
C PRO A 47 -12.06 -5.19 9.66
N THR A 48 -11.82 -6.43 9.23
CA THR A 48 -12.21 -7.61 10.04
C THR A 48 -11.30 -7.86 11.25
N ASN A 49 -10.09 -7.30 11.26
CA ASN A 49 -9.11 -7.50 12.33
C ASN A 49 -8.00 -6.44 12.24
N ASN A 50 -6.98 -6.60 13.08
CA ASN A 50 -5.81 -5.72 13.23
C ASN A 50 -5.33 -5.13 11.91
N GLY A 51 -5.49 -3.83 11.74
CA GLY A 51 -4.91 -3.07 10.64
C GLY A 51 -3.39 -2.98 10.84
N ILE A 52 -2.64 -3.32 9.80
CA ILE A 52 -1.18 -3.33 9.82
C ILE A 52 -0.61 -2.29 8.87
N GLY A 53 -1.08 -2.30 7.62
CA GLY A 53 -0.67 -1.35 6.60
C GLY A 53 -1.87 -0.54 6.12
N VAL A 54 -1.64 0.70 5.71
CA VAL A 54 -2.65 1.58 5.13
C VAL A 54 -2.02 2.43 4.04
N ASP A 55 -2.74 2.62 2.96
CA ASP A 55 -2.33 3.52 1.90
C ASP A 55 -3.51 4.22 1.25
N PHE A 56 -3.29 5.45 0.81
CA PHE A 56 -4.22 6.19 -0.04
C PHE A 56 -3.86 6.01 -1.51
N SER A 57 -4.87 5.97 -2.39
CA SER A 57 -4.60 6.09 -3.81
C SER A 57 -3.97 7.46 -4.13
N PRO A 58 -3.12 7.56 -5.16
CA PRO A 58 -2.43 8.80 -5.52
C PRO A 58 -3.37 9.98 -5.82
N ASP A 59 -4.57 9.70 -6.32
CA ASP A 59 -5.62 10.69 -6.58
C ASP A 59 -6.39 11.11 -5.31
N GLY A 60 -6.11 10.45 -4.18
CA GLY A 60 -6.75 10.72 -2.89
C GLY A 60 -8.24 10.34 -2.83
N THR A 61 -8.73 9.49 -3.73
CA THR A 61 -10.15 9.10 -3.78
C THR A 61 -10.45 7.74 -3.17
N HIS A 62 -9.41 6.98 -2.80
CA HIS A 62 -9.52 5.66 -2.18
C HIS A 62 -8.56 5.52 -1.02
N ILE A 63 -8.92 4.67 -0.06
CA ILE A 63 -8.04 4.25 1.04
C ILE A 63 -8.17 2.74 1.22
N ALA A 64 -7.05 2.05 1.43
CA ALA A 64 -7.03 0.62 1.61
C ALA A 64 -6.19 0.23 2.84
N VAL A 65 -6.61 -0.84 3.51
CA VAL A 65 -6.03 -1.34 4.77
C VAL A 65 -5.68 -2.81 4.61
N ALA A 66 -4.42 -3.16 4.86
CA ALA A 66 -3.95 -4.53 5.00
C ALA A 66 -4.17 -5.01 6.44
N HIS A 67 -4.67 -6.24 6.62
CA HIS A 67 -4.96 -6.81 7.93
C HIS A 67 -4.73 -8.33 7.99
N VAL A 68 -4.78 -8.91 9.20
CA VAL A 68 -4.31 -10.29 9.45
C VAL A 68 -5.40 -11.37 9.37
N SER A 69 -6.65 -11.02 9.11
CA SER A 69 -7.74 -11.97 8.96
C SER A 69 -8.42 -11.84 7.63
N SER A 70 -8.99 -12.94 7.10
CA SER A 70 -9.78 -12.89 5.86
C SER A 70 -10.84 -11.77 5.91
N PRO A 71 -10.97 -10.98 4.84
CA PRO A 71 -10.39 -11.08 3.50
C PRO A 71 -8.95 -10.53 3.36
N TYR A 72 -8.24 -10.20 4.43
CA TYR A 72 -6.86 -9.74 4.51
C TYR A 72 -6.60 -8.32 4.00
N VAL A 73 -7.54 -7.74 3.29
CA VAL A 73 -7.53 -6.37 2.80
C VAL A 73 -8.94 -5.82 2.77
N THR A 74 -9.08 -4.56 3.14
CA THR A 74 -10.35 -3.83 3.08
C THR A 74 -10.10 -2.46 2.45
N ALA A 75 -10.99 -2.00 1.59
CA ALA A 75 -10.84 -0.72 0.95
C ALA A 75 -12.16 0.06 0.90
N TYR A 76 -12.03 1.38 0.82
CA TYR A 76 -13.15 2.31 0.83
C TYR A 76 -12.95 3.43 -0.19
N PRO A 77 -14.03 3.96 -0.78
CA PRO A 77 -13.98 5.31 -1.34
C PRO A 77 -13.60 6.29 -0.25
N TRP A 78 -12.79 7.28 -0.60
CA TRP A 78 -12.40 8.35 0.29
C TRP A 78 -12.81 9.70 -0.30
N THR A 79 -13.42 10.52 0.51
CA THR A 79 -13.74 11.90 0.12
C THR A 79 -13.15 12.85 1.14
N LYS A 80 -12.19 13.66 0.72
CA LYS A 80 -11.59 14.68 1.58
C LYS A 80 -12.67 15.57 2.18
N GLY A 81 -12.63 15.75 3.48
CA GLY A 81 -13.64 16.50 4.22
C GLY A 81 -14.83 15.68 4.73
N SER A 82 -15.23 14.61 4.02
CA SER A 82 -16.35 13.73 4.41
C SER A 82 -15.90 12.40 5.03
N GLY A 83 -14.76 11.86 4.59
CA GLY A 83 -14.21 10.62 5.13
C GLY A 83 -14.56 9.38 4.30
N PHE A 84 -14.76 8.25 4.99
CA PHE A 84 -15.01 6.93 4.38
C PHE A 84 -16.38 6.85 3.70
N GLY A 85 -16.39 6.34 2.48
CA GLY A 85 -17.59 5.87 1.80
C GLY A 85 -17.94 4.41 2.17
N THR A 86 -18.88 3.81 1.46
CA THR A 86 -19.26 2.40 1.64
C THR A 86 -18.10 1.49 1.24
N LYS A 87 -17.78 0.51 2.11
CA LYS A 87 -16.73 -0.49 1.85
C LYS A 87 -16.93 -1.12 0.47
N TYR A 88 -15.86 -1.22 -0.31
CA TYR A 88 -15.86 -1.99 -1.55
C TYR A 88 -16.08 -3.48 -1.29
N SER A 89 -16.60 -4.19 -2.29
CA SER A 89 -16.63 -5.66 -2.28
C SER A 89 -15.22 -6.21 -2.11
N ASP A 90 -15.10 -7.32 -1.40
CA ASP A 90 -13.82 -7.99 -1.23
C ASP A 90 -13.31 -8.52 -2.58
N PRO A 91 -12.00 -8.67 -2.77
CA PRO A 91 -11.47 -9.21 -4.02
C PRO A 91 -12.02 -10.61 -4.29
N SER A 92 -12.42 -10.90 -5.54
CA SER A 92 -12.96 -12.20 -5.94
C SER A 92 -11.98 -13.35 -5.73
N THR A 93 -10.68 -13.05 -5.83
CA THR A 93 -9.58 -13.96 -5.46
C THR A 93 -8.83 -13.31 -4.30
N LEU A 94 -8.95 -13.88 -3.12
CA LEU A 94 -8.34 -13.32 -1.91
C LEU A 94 -6.81 -13.38 -1.96
N PRO A 95 -6.12 -12.50 -1.19
CA PRO A 95 -4.71 -12.69 -0.86
C PRO A 95 -4.47 -14.05 -0.20
N GLY A 96 -3.27 -14.60 -0.34
CA GLY A 96 -2.92 -15.93 0.19
C GLY A 96 -2.81 -16.03 1.70
N GLY A 97 -2.85 -14.90 2.43
CA GLY A 97 -2.73 -14.88 3.88
C GLY A 97 -2.62 -13.47 4.46
N ASN A 98 -2.22 -13.39 5.72
CA ASN A 98 -2.08 -12.14 6.47
C ASN A 98 -1.33 -11.07 5.69
N CYS A 99 -1.96 -9.94 5.42
CA CYS A 99 -1.33 -8.82 4.74
C CYS A 99 -0.74 -7.83 5.77
N LEU A 100 0.54 -7.51 5.59
CA LEU A 100 1.29 -6.63 6.49
C LEU A 100 1.63 -5.29 5.84
N GLY A 101 1.92 -5.29 4.53
CA GLY A 101 2.20 -4.09 3.75
C GLY A 101 1.19 -3.92 2.62
N ILE A 102 1.01 -2.69 2.19
CA ILE A 102 0.09 -2.30 1.13
C ILE A 102 0.62 -1.06 0.40
N ALA A 103 0.49 -1.02 -0.91
CA ALA A 103 0.86 0.15 -1.70
C ALA A 103 0.02 0.24 -2.97
N PHE A 104 -0.48 1.43 -3.27
CA PHE A 104 -0.92 1.79 -4.61
C PHE A 104 0.28 2.09 -5.49
N ASN A 105 0.20 1.76 -6.78
CA ASN A 105 1.17 2.25 -7.74
C ASN A 105 0.93 3.75 -8.05
N PRO A 106 1.92 4.45 -8.63
CA PRO A 106 1.84 5.91 -8.78
C PRO A 106 0.68 6.43 -9.63
N ASP A 107 0.14 5.65 -10.54
CA ASP A 107 -1.02 6.02 -11.37
C ASP A 107 -2.37 5.58 -10.76
N GLY A 108 -2.37 4.89 -9.61
CA GLY A 108 -3.57 4.47 -8.91
C GLY A 108 -4.34 3.31 -9.55
N THR A 109 -3.74 2.61 -10.53
CA THR A 109 -4.40 1.52 -11.27
C THR A 109 -4.10 0.13 -10.73
N VAL A 110 -3.19 0.02 -9.75
CA VAL A 110 -2.78 -1.24 -9.12
C VAL A 110 -2.67 -1.06 -7.61
N LEU A 111 -3.16 -2.05 -6.87
CA LEU A 111 -2.94 -2.19 -5.43
C LEU A 111 -2.13 -3.45 -5.16
N ALA A 112 -0.97 -3.31 -4.52
CA ALA A 112 -0.09 -4.41 -4.15
C ALA A 112 -0.08 -4.64 -2.63
N LEU A 113 0.09 -5.90 -2.22
CA LEU A 113 0.05 -6.36 -0.84
C LEU A 113 1.30 -7.19 -0.53
N ALA A 114 1.96 -6.92 0.59
CA ALA A 114 2.96 -7.80 1.19
C ALA A 114 2.27 -8.75 2.17
N GLN A 115 2.59 -10.05 2.11
CA GLN A 115 1.92 -11.09 2.86
C GLN A 115 2.91 -11.87 3.75
N TYR A 116 2.49 -12.12 4.98
CA TYR A 116 3.19 -13.01 5.90
C TYR A 116 2.70 -14.45 5.67
N ILE A 117 3.58 -15.35 5.28
CA ILE A 117 3.29 -16.77 4.94
C ILE A 117 2.64 -16.94 3.55
N ASN A 118 3.04 -18.02 2.85
CA ASN A 118 2.58 -18.63 1.62
C ASN A 118 2.79 -17.79 0.35
N TYR A 119 2.49 -16.74 0.00
CA TYR A 119 2.62 -16.10 -1.31
C TYR A 119 3.27 -14.70 -1.25
N SER A 120 3.97 -14.37 -0.20
CA SER A 120 4.75 -13.15 0.06
C SER A 120 4.19 -11.84 -0.47
N MET A 121 3.52 -11.85 -1.65
CA MET A 121 2.89 -10.69 -2.26
C MET A 121 1.73 -11.07 -3.18
N SER A 122 0.82 -10.14 -3.37
CA SER A 122 -0.24 -10.18 -4.39
C SER A 122 -0.43 -8.78 -4.96
N ALA A 123 -0.87 -8.69 -6.21
CA ALA A 123 -1.29 -7.41 -6.79
C ALA A 123 -2.64 -7.56 -7.48
N TYR A 124 -3.40 -6.49 -7.50
CA TYR A 124 -4.73 -6.40 -8.08
C TYR A 124 -4.83 -5.19 -9.01
N LYS A 125 -5.48 -5.36 -10.14
CA LYS A 125 -5.94 -4.19 -10.90
C LYS A 125 -6.87 -3.39 -10.01
N TRP A 126 -6.74 -2.08 -10.05
CA TRP A 126 -7.59 -1.19 -9.30
C TRP A 126 -8.47 -0.39 -10.24
N THR A 127 -9.74 -0.21 -9.88
CA THR A 127 -10.73 0.50 -10.67
C THR A 127 -11.56 1.42 -9.77
N SER A 128 -12.35 2.29 -10.34
CA SER A 128 -13.32 3.11 -9.59
C SER A 128 -14.33 2.29 -8.78
N SER A 129 -14.49 1.00 -9.09
CA SER A 129 -15.35 0.06 -8.36
C SER A 129 -14.59 -0.77 -7.32
N GLY A 130 -13.31 -0.48 -7.08
CA GLY A 130 -12.44 -1.21 -6.15
C GLY A 130 -11.60 -2.29 -6.83
N PHE A 131 -11.48 -3.45 -6.18
CA PHE A 131 -10.65 -4.56 -6.63
C PHE A 131 -11.10 -5.15 -7.97
N GLY A 132 -10.21 -5.12 -8.94
CA GLY A 132 -10.33 -5.85 -10.19
C GLY A 132 -9.64 -7.24 -10.12
N THR A 133 -9.19 -7.73 -11.27
CA THR A 133 -8.53 -9.03 -11.39
C THR A 133 -7.21 -9.07 -10.63
N LYS A 134 -6.98 -10.14 -9.86
CA LYS A 134 -5.67 -10.46 -9.27
C LYS A 134 -4.69 -10.81 -10.39
N TYR A 135 -3.48 -10.25 -10.33
CA TYR A 135 -2.38 -10.69 -11.20
C TYR A 135 -1.89 -12.08 -10.79
N ALA A 136 -1.29 -12.80 -11.72
CA ALA A 136 -0.56 -14.02 -11.40
C ALA A 136 0.56 -13.70 -10.40
N ASP A 137 0.73 -14.56 -9.41
CA ASP A 137 1.81 -14.40 -8.44
C ASP A 137 3.18 -14.59 -9.15
N PRO A 138 4.25 -13.90 -8.71
CA PRO A 138 5.56 -14.07 -9.34
C PRO A 138 6.06 -15.50 -9.20
N GLN A 139 6.76 -16.01 -10.23
CA GLN A 139 7.27 -17.40 -10.26
C GLN A 139 8.25 -17.71 -9.13
N THR A 140 9.05 -16.73 -8.72
CA THR A 140 9.97 -16.85 -7.59
C THR A 140 9.49 -15.92 -6.50
N LEU A 141 9.02 -16.50 -5.40
CA LEU A 141 8.52 -15.78 -4.25
C LEU A 141 9.57 -15.75 -3.14
N PRO A 142 9.84 -14.60 -2.53
CA PRO A 142 10.55 -14.55 -1.26
C PRO A 142 9.67 -15.13 -0.15
N HIS A 143 10.26 -15.49 0.97
CA HIS A 143 9.50 -15.87 2.16
C HIS A 143 9.04 -14.62 2.90
N SER A 144 7.75 -14.54 3.24
CA SER A 144 7.21 -13.59 4.23
C SER A 144 7.49 -12.10 3.96
N GLY A 145 6.63 -11.46 3.13
CA GLY A 145 6.67 -10.02 2.89
C GLY A 145 6.12 -9.21 4.07
N HIS A 146 6.83 -8.15 4.43
CA HIS A 146 6.45 -7.20 5.49
C HIS A 146 6.07 -5.83 4.96
N SER A 147 6.77 -5.34 3.95
CA SER A 147 6.51 -4.06 3.30
C SER A 147 6.58 -4.21 1.80
N ILE A 148 5.87 -3.36 1.10
CA ILE A 148 5.84 -3.33 -0.37
C ILE A 148 5.74 -1.89 -0.83
N THR A 149 6.40 -1.57 -1.93
CA THR A 149 6.32 -0.24 -2.56
C THR A 149 6.55 -0.35 -4.06
N PHE A 150 6.05 0.61 -4.81
CA PHE A 150 6.37 0.79 -6.22
C PHE A 150 7.44 1.86 -6.41
N SER A 151 8.22 1.75 -7.49
CA SER A 151 9.06 2.85 -7.95
C SER A 151 8.20 4.05 -8.39
N PRO A 152 8.73 5.27 -8.38
CA PRO A 152 7.99 6.47 -8.76
C PRO A 152 7.39 6.44 -10.18
N ASP A 153 7.98 5.67 -11.08
CA ASP A 153 7.47 5.44 -12.44
C ASP A 153 6.51 4.24 -12.56
N GLY A 154 6.30 3.48 -11.46
CA GLY A 154 5.43 2.31 -11.42
C GLY A 154 5.96 1.07 -12.13
N THR A 155 7.19 1.10 -12.65
CA THR A 155 7.76 -0.02 -13.44
C THR A 155 8.43 -1.10 -12.59
N LEU A 156 8.69 -0.82 -11.32
CA LEU A 156 9.27 -1.75 -10.36
C LEU A 156 8.38 -1.88 -9.13
N VAL A 157 8.43 -3.05 -8.49
CA VAL A 157 7.87 -3.28 -7.17
C VAL A 157 8.94 -3.92 -6.29
N ALA A 158 9.15 -3.36 -5.11
CA ALA A 158 10.08 -3.85 -4.10
C ALA A 158 9.33 -4.41 -2.90
N LEU A 159 9.85 -5.49 -2.33
CA LEU A 159 9.34 -6.16 -1.14
C LEU A 159 10.43 -6.28 -0.08
N GLY A 160 10.13 -5.83 1.13
CA GLY A 160 10.93 -6.11 2.32
C GLY A 160 10.47 -7.42 2.98
N SER A 161 11.40 -8.30 3.34
CA SER A 161 11.17 -9.62 3.91
C SER A 161 11.97 -9.83 5.18
N VAL A 162 11.46 -10.60 6.14
CA VAL A 162 12.22 -10.98 7.35
C VAL A 162 13.16 -12.16 7.13
N TYR A 163 13.07 -12.82 5.97
CA TYR A 163 13.96 -13.90 5.58
C TYR A 163 14.84 -13.48 4.40
N SER A 164 16.06 -14.06 4.33
CA SER A 164 16.97 -13.82 3.22
C SER A 164 16.27 -14.02 1.86
N PRO A 165 16.51 -13.15 0.88
CA PRO A 165 17.53 -12.09 0.82
C PRO A 165 17.15 -10.74 1.49
N TYR A 166 16.08 -10.68 2.27
CA TYR A 166 15.58 -9.54 3.05
C TYR A 166 14.97 -8.42 2.21
N ILE A 167 15.36 -8.30 0.95
CA ILE A 167 14.80 -7.39 -0.04
C ILE A 167 14.73 -8.10 -1.40
N THR A 168 13.64 -7.89 -2.12
CA THR A 168 13.47 -8.40 -3.49
C THR A 168 12.80 -7.35 -4.36
N VAL A 169 13.20 -7.31 -5.64
CA VAL A 169 12.65 -6.37 -6.63
C VAL A 169 12.21 -7.14 -7.86
N TYR A 170 11.07 -6.74 -8.41
CA TYR A 170 10.50 -7.26 -9.65
C TYR A 170 10.19 -6.13 -10.61
N PRO A 171 10.42 -6.31 -11.91
CA PRO A 171 9.74 -5.50 -12.91
C PRO A 171 8.23 -5.67 -12.76
N PHE A 172 7.48 -4.61 -12.97
CA PHE A 172 6.03 -4.64 -12.96
C PHE A 172 5.46 -3.97 -14.20
N ASN A 173 4.45 -4.58 -14.79
CA ASN A 173 3.74 -4.02 -15.93
C ASN A 173 2.23 -4.17 -15.73
N PHE A 174 1.49 -3.09 -15.95
CA PHE A 174 0.03 -3.06 -15.76
C PHE A 174 -0.72 -4.15 -16.55
N ASN A 175 -0.24 -4.54 -17.74
CA ASN A 175 -0.93 -5.54 -18.55
C ASN A 175 -0.62 -6.97 -18.13
N THR A 176 0.63 -7.24 -17.74
CA THR A 176 1.15 -8.61 -17.51
C THR A 176 1.45 -8.93 -16.05
N GLY A 177 1.53 -7.94 -15.17
CA GLY A 177 1.88 -8.10 -13.76
C GLY A 177 3.39 -8.19 -13.54
N PHE A 178 3.78 -9.08 -12.62
CA PHE A 178 5.17 -9.26 -12.20
C PHE A 178 6.03 -9.90 -13.30
N GLY A 179 7.20 -9.31 -13.54
CA GLY A 179 8.25 -9.89 -14.37
C GLY A 179 9.19 -10.84 -13.60
N THR A 180 10.30 -11.18 -14.20
CA THR A 180 11.33 -12.02 -13.56
C THR A 180 12.03 -11.25 -12.43
N LYS A 181 12.14 -11.86 -11.26
CA LYS A 181 12.86 -11.29 -10.10
C LYS A 181 14.29 -10.87 -10.49
N TYR A 182 14.69 -9.68 -10.08
CA TYR A 182 16.11 -9.28 -10.19
C TYR A 182 17.00 -10.16 -9.31
N SER A 183 18.27 -10.24 -9.68
CA SER A 183 19.29 -10.89 -8.83
C SER A 183 19.33 -10.21 -7.46
N ASP A 184 19.62 -11.00 -6.44
CA ASP A 184 19.76 -10.49 -5.09
C ASP A 184 21.01 -9.57 -5.00
N PRO A 185 21.01 -8.60 -4.08
CA PRO A 185 22.18 -7.76 -3.86
C PRO A 185 23.42 -8.60 -3.52
N SER A 186 24.58 -8.23 -4.03
CA SER A 186 25.85 -8.90 -3.69
C SER A 186 26.20 -8.79 -2.21
N THR A 187 25.75 -7.71 -1.55
CA THR A 187 25.82 -7.54 -0.10
C THR A 187 24.42 -7.41 0.44
N LEU A 188 23.98 -8.40 1.19
CA LEU A 188 22.65 -8.44 1.77
C LEU A 188 22.55 -7.49 2.97
N PRO A 189 21.35 -6.96 3.28
CA PRO A 189 21.07 -6.35 4.57
C PRO A 189 21.46 -7.30 5.72
N ALA A 190 21.90 -6.74 6.86
CA ALA A 190 22.33 -7.52 8.01
C ALA A 190 21.22 -8.31 8.71
N GLY A 191 19.96 -8.13 8.30
CA GLY A 191 18.79 -8.79 8.88
C GLY A 191 17.50 -8.46 8.15
N GLY A 192 16.38 -8.90 8.71
CA GLY A 192 15.06 -8.79 8.10
C GLY A 192 14.65 -7.37 7.70
N GLY A 193 14.29 -7.20 6.44
CA GLY A 193 13.74 -5.97 5.87
C GLY A 193 12.29 -5.78 6.28
N ARG A 194 12.00 -4.86 7.19
CA ARG A 194 10.64 -4.53 7.64
C ARG A 194 10.04 -3.33 6.91
N GLY A 195 10.88 -2.53 6.26
CA GLY A 195 10.51 -1.39 5.44
C GLY A 195 11.35 -1.35 4.18
N VAL A 196 10.77 -0.89 3.08
CA VAL A 196 11.44 -0.66 1.80
C VAL A 196 10.83 0.56 1.14
N ALA A 197 11.67 1.39 0.53
CA ALA A 197 11.24 2.58 -0.19
C ALA A 197 12.21 2.86 -1.34
N PHE A 198 11.70 3.29 -2.47
CA PHE A 198 12.50 3.88 -3.54
C PHE A 198 12.81 5.34 -3.24
N SER A 199 13.92 5.85 -3.76
CA SER A 199 14.18 7.29 -3.77
C SER A 199 13.10 8.03 -4.59
N PRO A 200 12.79 9.30 -4.26
CA PRO A 200 11.71 10.03 -4.94
C PRO A 200 11.95 10.28 -6.43
N ASP A 201 13.21 10.32 -6.86
CA ASP A 201 13.62 10.44 -8.26
C ASP A 201 13.74 9.08 -8.98
N GLY A 202 13.54 7.98 -8.24
CA GLY A 202 13.62 6.61 -8.76
C GLY A 202 15.03 6.14 -9.09
N SER A 203 16.06 6.90 -8.69
CA SER A 203 17.47 6.57 -9.01
C SER A 203 18.06 5.54 -8.05
N ASP A 204 17.51 5.45 -6.83
CA ASP A 204 18.03 4.59 -5.76
C ASP A 204 16.89 3.79 -5.08
N LEU A 205 17.25 2.64 -4.52
CA LEU A 205 16.39 1.77 -3.72
C LEU A 205 17.03 1.51 -2.34
#